data_95f81ef9661fa8ea67c728fd41334d8d
#
_entry.id   95f81ef9661fa8ea67c728fd41334d8d
#
_cell.length_a   1.000
_cell.length_b   1.000
_cell.length_c   1.000
_cell.angle_alpha   90.00
_cell.angle_beta   90.00
_cell.angle_gamma   90.00
#
_symmetry.space_group_name_H-M   'P 1'
#
loop_
_entity.id
_entity.type
_entity.pdbx_description
1 polymer ?
#
loop_
_entity_poly.entity_id
_entity_poly.type
_entity_poly.pdbx_seq_one_letter_code
_entity_poly.pdbx_strand_id
1 'polypeptide(L)'
;MSGIIGKKVGMTSIFDADGKNIPCTVIEAGPCVVTQVKTEEVDGYSSIQLGYDEKKEKNTTQPLKGHFAKANTTPKRKLVEFDSFTTSLNLGDVVTVDSFAEGDFVDVVGTSKGKGFQGVVKRHGFAGVGMQTHGQHNRLRAPGSLGASSFPSRVFKGMRMAGRTGGDRVKVQNLQVLKVYAEQNLLVVSGSIPGAKGSYVILDK
;
A
#
# COMPACT_ATOMS: atom_id res chain seq x y z
N MET A 1 -13.95 12.32 2.36
CA MET A 1 -12.61 11.73 2.14
C MET A 1 -12.25 11.87 0.68
N SER A 2 -11.00 12.12 0.36
CA SER A 2 -10.50 12.16 -1.02
C SER A 2 -9.34 11.17 -1.10
N GLY A 3 -9.38 10.28 -2.07
CA GLY A 3 -8.35 9.28 -2.26
C GLY A 3 -7.73 9.38 -3.65
N ILE A 4 -6.46 9.01 -3.79
CA ILE A 4 -5.76 8.98 -5.07
C ILE A 4 -4.81 7.79 -5.16
N ILE A 5 -4.58 7.30 -6.36
CA ILE A 5 -3.60 6.24 -6.59
C ILE A 5 -2.29 6.89 -7.01
N GLY A 6 -1.20 6.42 -6.42
CA GLY A 6 0.13 6.90 -6.78
C GLY A 6 1.15 5.77 -6.91
N LYS A 7 2.38 6.17 -7.23
CA LYS A 7 3.53 5.29 -7.40
C LYS A 7 4.71 5.81 -6.58
N LYS A 8 5.30 4.96 -5.78
CA LYS A 8 6.46 5.30 -4.97
C LYS A 8 7.67 5.57 -5.85
N VAL A 9 8.16 6.80 -5.88
CA VAL A 9 9.37 7.18 -6.61
C VAL A 9 10.61 6.82 -5.79
N GLY A 10 10.66 7.27 -4.54
CA GLY A 10 11.80 7.02 -3.67
C GLY A 10 11.70 7.72 -2.33
N MET A 11 12.78 7.69 -1.58
CA MET A 11 12.91 8.44 -0.32
C MET A 11 14.03 9.46 -0.44
N THR A 12 13.83 10.58 0.21
CA THR A 12 14.80 11.67 0.36
C THR A 12 14.62 12.30 1.74
N SER A 13 15.27 13.41 1.99
CA SER A 13 15.05 14.23 3.17
C SER A 13 14.89 15.69 2.80
N ILE A 14 14.13 16.42 3.60
CA ILE A 14 13.89 17.86 3.46
C ILE A 14 14.24 18.51 4.79
N PHE A 15 14.85 19.69 4.75
CA PHE A 15 15.08 20.49 5.96
C PHE A 15 13.87 21.38 6.20
N ASP A 16 13.40 21.41 7.43
CA ASP A 16 12.37 22.33 7.91
C ASP A 16 12.93 23.73 8.11
N ALA A 17 12.08 24.70 8.37
CA ALA A 17 12.46 26.08 8.66
C ALA A 17 13.44 26.21 9.84
N ASP A 18 13.32 25.31 10.82
CA ASP A 18 14.19 25.22 11.99
C ASP A 18 15.52 24.47 11.73
N GLY A 19 15.80 24.08 10.48
CA GLY A 19 17.00 23.31 10.11
C GLY A 19 16.95 21.83 10.47
N LYS A 20 15.80 21.31 10.93
CA LYS A 20 15.60 19.90 11.26
C LYS A 20 15.46 19.05 9.97
N ASN A 21 16.26 17.99 9.90
CA ASN A 21 16.18 17.04 8.79
C ASN A 21 14.98 16.10 8.95
N ILE A 22 14.02 16.16 8.01
CA ILE A 22 12.83 15.33 7.99
C ILE A 22 12.95 14.30 6.87
N PRO A 23 13.03 12.99 7.18
CA PRO A 23 12.99 11.95 6.15
C PRO A 23 11.62 11.93 5.49
N CYS A 24 11.58 11.83 4.17
CA CYS A 24 10.35 11.86 3.40
C CYS A 24 10.35 10.89 2.23
N THR A 25 9.15 10.59 1.76
CA THR A 25 8.95 9.77 0.56
C THR A 25 8.27 10.59 -0.52
N VAL A 26 8.81 10.52 -1.73
CA VAL A 26 8.23 11.12 -2.93
C VAL A 26 7.33 10.10 -3.61
N ILE A 27 6.10 10.51 -3.90
CA ILE A 27 5.04 9.73 -4.55
C ILE A 27 4.61 10.48 -5.80
N GLU A 28 4.61 9.83 -6.93
CA GLU A 28 3.93 10.29 -8.14
C GLU A 28 2.46 9.93 -8.00
N ALA A 29 1.59 10.91 -7.74
CA ALA A 29 0.19 10.72 -7.41
C ALA A 29 -0.70 11.31 -8.50
N GLY A 30 -1.37 10.46 -9.25
CA GLY A 30 -2.21 10.85 -10.40
C GLY A 30 -1.40 11.20 -11.67
N PRO A 31 -2.07 11.70 -12.72
CA PRO A 31 -3.53 11.90 -12.79
C PRO A 31 -4.30 10.57 -12.77
N CYS A 32 -5.38 10.51 -12.00
CA CYS A 32 -6.28 9.37 -11.94
C CYS A 32 -7.59 9.71 -12.65
N VAL A 33 -8.12 8.77 -13.45
CA VAL A 33 -9.37 8.97 -14.18
C VAL A 33 -10.49 8.17 -13.51
N VAL A 34 -11.66 8.77 -13.37
CA VAL A 34 -12.87 8.08 -12.90
C VAL A 34 -13.34 7.10 -13.96
N THR A 35 -13.22 5.80 -13.68
CA THR A 35 -13.58 4.72 -14.61
C THR A 35 -14.97 4.16 -14.36
N GLN A 36 -15.51 4.34 -13.17
CA GLN A 36 -16.87 3.95 -12.82
C GLN A 36 -17.35 4.74 -11.59
N VAL A 37 -18.60 5.12 -11.60
CA VAL A 37 -19.33 5.63 -10.43
C VAL A 37 -20.35 4.56 -10.05
N LYS A 38 -20.30 4.08 -8.82
CA LYS A 38 -21.22 3.09 -8.26
C LYS A 38 -22.25 3.78 -7.39
N THR A 39 -23.50 3.35 -7.52
CA THR A 39 -24.65 3.89 -6.79
C THR A 39 -25.36 2.80 -6.00
N GLU A 40 -26.01 3.15 -4.90
CA GLU A 40 -26.76 2.20 -4.07
C GLU A 40 -27.86 1.48 -4.85
N GLU A 41 -28.49 2.15 -5.81
CA GLU A 41 -29.60 1.59 -6.59
C GLU A 41 -29.19 0.44 -7.51
N VAL A 42 -27.97 0.51 -8.09
CA VAL A 42 -27.50 -0.47 -9.09
C VAL A 42 -26.51 -1.45 -8.47
N ASP A 43 -25.58 -0.95 -7.66
CA ASP A 43 -24.43 -1.74 -7.13
C ASP A 43 -24.63 -2.15 -5.67
N GLY A 44 -25.63 -1.61 -4.96
CA GLY A 44 -25.89 -1.86 -3.54
C GLY A 44 -24.97 -1.12 -2.58
N TYR A 45 -24.08 -0.26 -3.10
CA TYR A 45 -23.20 0.64 -2.33
C TYR A 45 -22.72 1.79 -3.19
N SER A 46 -22.34 2.88 -2.55
CA SER A 46 -21.82 4.06 -3.25
C SER A 46 -20.30 4.10 -3.20
N SER A 47 -19.63 4.15 -4.36
CA SER A 47 -18.19 4.29 -4.46
C SER A 47 -17.76 4.84 -5.83
N ILE A 48 -16.53 5.36 -5.90
CA ILE A 48 -15.92 5.85 -7.12
C ILE A 48 -14.69 5.00 -7.44
N GLN A 49 -14.65 4.44 -8.64
CA GLN A 49 -13.51 3.69 -9.11
C GLN A 49 -12.56 4.61 -9.87
N LEU A 50 -11.31 4.70 -9.42
CA LEU A 50 -10.23 5.44 -10.07
C LEU A 50 -9.30 4.49 -10.83
N GLY A 51 -8.88 4.93 -12.01
CA GLY A 51 -7.88 4.26 -12.84
C GLY A 51 -6.57 5.05 -12.91
N TYR A 52 -5.43 4.37 -12.75
CA TYR A 52 -4.10 4.96 -12.76
C TYR A 52 -3.12 4.15 -13.62
N ASP A 53 -2.12 4.82 -14.17
CA ASP A 53 -1.05 4.30 -15.05
C ASP A 53 -1.59 3.63 -16.34
N GLU A 54 -1.03 3.99 -17.47
CA GLU A 54 -1.50 3.52 -18.76
C GLU A 54 -1.07 2.09 -19.06
N LYS A 55 -1.96 1.35 -19.69
CA LYS A 55 -1.72 -0.01 -20.13
C LYS A 55 -1.87 -0.10 -21.65
N LYS A 56 -0.93 -0.77 -22.30
CA LYS A 56 -1.01 -1.00 -23.77
C LYS A 56 -2.28 -1.79 -24.13
N GLU A 57 -2.99 -1.34 -25.15
CA GLU A 57 -4.24 -1.98 -25.59
C GLU A 57 -4.07 -3.46 -25.95
N LYS A 58 -2.93 -3.84 -26.55
CA LYS A 58 -2.64 -5.24 -26.89
C LYS A 58 -2.63 -6.19 -25.68
N ASN A 59 -2.39 -5.65 -24.48
CA ASN A 59 -2.33 -6.40 -23.23
C ASN A 59 -3.66 -6.31 -22.44
N THR A 60 -4.71 -5.72 -23.04
CA THR A 60 -6.01 -5.51 -22.39
C THR A 60 -7.04 -6.42 -23.02
N THR A 61 -7.80 -7.14 -22.19
CA THR A 61 -8.88 -8.01 -22.62
C THR A 61 -10.08 -7.21 -23.15
N GLN A 62 -10.90 -7.80 -24.02
CA GLN A 62 -12.06 -7.12 -24.62
C GLN A 62 -13.05 -6.56 -23.57
N PRO A 63 -13.41 -7.29 -22.49
CA PRO A 63 -14.29 -6.73 -21.46
C PRO A 63 -13.72 -5.45 -20.82
N LEU A 64 -12.42 -5.43 -20.54
CA LEU A 64 -11.76 -4.25 -19.98
C LEU A 64 -11.70 -3.08 -20.96
N LYS A 65 -11.51 -3.36 -22.27
CA LYS A 65 -11.59 -2.31 -23.30
C LYS A 65 -12.97 -1.66 -23.32
N GLY A 66 -14.03 -2.46 -23.25
CA GLY A 66 -15.40 -1.94 -23.14
C GLY A 66 -15.65 -1.13 -21.88
N HIS A 67 -15.06 -1.54 -20.75
CA HIS A 67 -15.14 -0.80 -19.48
C HIS A 67 -14.50 0.59 -19.60
N PHE A 68 -13.28 0.68 -20.13
CA PHE A 68 -12.58 1.96 -20.30
C PHE A 68 -13.20 2.84 -21.41
N ALA A 69 -13.76 2.23 -22.45
CA ALA A 69 -14.46 2.97 -23.51
C ALA A 69 -15.70 3.72 -22.98
N LYS A 70 -16.41 3.15 -22.01
CA LYS A 70 -17.54 3.85 -21.35
C LYS A 70 -17.09 5.13 -20.63
N ALA A 71 -15.89 5.14 -20.09
CA ALA A 71 -15.29 6.29 -19.40
C ALA A 71 -14.50 7.22 -20.36
N ASN A 72 -14.54 6.98 -21.67
CA ASN A 72 -13.75 7.71 -22.68
C ASN A 72 -12.27 7.81 -22.35
N THR A 73 -11.67 6.76 -21.78
CA THR A 73 -10.27 6.75 -21.34
C THR A 73 -9.50 5.58 -21.91
N THR A 74 -8.17 5.75 -21.97
CA THR A 74 -7.25 4.66 -22.30
C THR A 74 -7.23 3.59 -21.21
N PRO A 75 -6.89 2.33 -21.53
CA PRO A 75 -6.78 1.28 -20.54
C PRO A 75 -5.79 1.64 -19.41
N LYS A 76 -6.20 1.43 -18.16
CA LYS A 76 -5.38 1.69 -16.97
C LYS A 76 -4.89 0.38 -16.34
N ARG A 77 -3.72 0.44 -15.68
CA ARG A 77 -3.11 -0.72 -15.03
C ARG A 77 -3.66 -1.01 -13.65
N LYS A 78 -3.92 0.04 -12.88
CA LYS A 78 -4.39 -0.07 -11.51
C LYS A 78 -5.76 0.56 -11.41
N LEU A 79 -6.71 -0.21 -10.91
CA LEU A 79 -8.05 0.23 -10.55
C LEU A 79 -8.22 0.06 -9.05
N VAL A 80 -8.78 1.06 -8.39
CA VAL A 80 -9.10 1.04 -6.97
C VAL A 80 -10.42 1.78 -6.76
N GLU A 81 -11.25 1.26 -5.89
CA GLU A 81 -12.48 1.88 -5.44
C GLU A 81 -12.22 2.65 -4.16
N PHE A 82 -12.82 3.81 -4.09
CA PHE A 82 -12.79 4.69 -2.93
C PHE A 82 -14.22 4.95 -2.48
N ASP A 83 -14.46 4.70 -1.23
CA ASP A 83 -15.74 5.02 -0.59
C ASP A 83 -15.74 6.49 -0.18
N SER A 84 -16.89 7.15 -0.29
CA SER A 84 -17.13 8.48 0.28
C SER A 84 -16.23 9.60 -0.24
N PHE A 85 -16.24 9.87 -1.54
CA PHE A 85 -15.75 11.15 -2.06
C PHE A 85 -16.65 12.29 -1.59
N THR A 86 -16.02 13.36 -1.08
CA THR A 86 -16.75 14.56 -0.62
C THR A 86 -17.29 15.37 -1.81
N THR A 87 -16.69 15.22 -2.98
CA THR A 87 -17.08 15.90 -4.22
C THR A 87 -17.78 14.91 -5.15
N SER A 88 -18.87 15.34 -5.77
CA SER A 88 -19.52 14.55 -6.83
C SER A 88 -18.63 14.54 -8.07
N LEU A 89 -18.08 13.39 -8.39
CA LEU A 89 -17.27 13.16 -9.58
C LEU A 89 -18.09 12.41 -10.63
N ASN A 90 -17.94 12.81 -11.89
CA ASN A 90 -18.58 12.15 -13.03
C ASN A 90 -17.62 11.17 -13.71
N LEU A 91 -18.19 10.28 -14.50
CA LEU A 91 -17.44 9.33 -15.31
C LEU A 91 -16.51 10.08 -16.28
N GLY A 92 -15.22 9.74 -16.28
CA GLY A 92 -14.21 10.39 -17.11
C GLY A 92 -13.50 11.58 -16.46
N ASP A 93 -13.96 12.06 -15.31
CA ASP A 93 -13.29 13.16 -14.59
C ASP A 93 -11.87 12.75 -14.18
N VAL A 94 -10.99 13.74 -14.08
CA VAL A 94 -9.59 13.53 -13.71
C VAL A 94 -9.34 14.07 -12.30
N VAL A 95 -8.82 13.21 -11.44
CA VAL A 95 -8.40 13.57 -10.07
C VAL A 95 -6.88 13.76 -10.07
N THR A 96 -6.44 14.94 -9.62
CA THR A 96 -5.02 15.34 -9.54
C THR A 96 -4.57 15.53 -8.09
N VAL A 97 -3.30 15.82 -7.91
CA VAL A 97 -2.69 16.08 -6.59
C VAL A 97 -3.25 17.31 -5.90
N ASP A 98 -3.92 18.22 -6.64
CA ASP A 98 -4.46 19.47 -6.12
C ASP A 98 -5.49 19.30 -4.99
N SER A 99 -6.03 18.09 -4.84
CA SER A 99 -6.92 17.74 -3.73
C SER A 99 -6.22 17.68 -2.36
N PHE A 100 -4.89 17.69 -2.34
CA PHE A 100 -4.08 17.65 -1.12
C PHE A 100 -3.39 19.00 -0.89
N ALA A 101 -3.37 19.43 0.36
CA ALA A 101 -2.65 20.64 0.78
C ALA A 101 -1.44 20.29 1.66
N GLU A 102 -0.45 21.18 1.69
CA GLU A 102 0.68 21.06 2.61
C GLU A 102 0.17 21.13 4.05
N GLY A 103 0.68 20.24 4.90
CA GLY A 103 0.24 20.09 6.28
C GLY A 103 -0.91 19.08 6.50
N ASP A 104 -1.58 18.62 5.46
CA ASP A 104 -2.60 17.58 5.57
C ASP A 104 -2.04 16.27 6.10
N PHE A 105 -2.90 15.48 6.74
CA PHE A 105 -2.57 14.11 7.13
C PHE A 105 -3.22 13.12 6.17
N VAL A 106 -2.42 12.15 5.74
CA VAL A 106 -2.84 11.12 4.80
C VAL A 106 -2.47 9.73 5.28
N ASP A 107 -3.32 8.78 4.98
CA ASP A 107 -3.07 7.36 5.17
C ASP A 107 -2.53 6.76 3.87
N VAL A 108 -1.46 6.01 3.95
CA VAL A 108 -0.84 5.38 2.78
C VAL A 108 -0.93 3.87 2.86
N VAL A 109 -1.65 3.28 1.92
CA VAL A 109 -1.81 1.84 1.79
C VAL A 109 -0.95 1.33 0.64
N GLY A 110 -0.17 0.29 0.90
CA GLY A 110 0.65 -0.35 -0.12
C GLY A 110 0.95 -1.80 0.21
N THR A 111 1.61 -2.47 -0.73
CA THR A 111 2.07 -3.84 -0.51
C THR A 111 3.51 -3.83 -0.02
N SER A 112 3.77 -4.40 1.14
CA SER A 112 5.10 -4.48 1.73
C SER A 112 6.06 -5.31 0.86
N LYS A 113 7.37 -5.07 0.98
CA LYS A 113 8.38 -5.86 0.27
C LYS A 113 8.30 -7.34 0.67
N GLY A 114 8.14 -8.23 -0.29
CA GLY A 114 8.21 -9.67 -0.06
C GLY A 114 9.61 -10.10 0.36
N LYS A 115 9.70 -10.96 1.37
CA LYS A 115 10.97 -11.51 1.90
C LYS A 115 11.06 -13.03 1.72
N GLY A 116 10.08 -13.63 1.04
CA GLY A 116 9.99 -15.07 0.83
C GLY A 116 9.69 -15.84 2.12
N PHE A 117 10.07 -17.13 2.15
CA PHE A 117 9.93 -17.97 3.33
C PHE A 117 11.00 -17.60 4.36
N GLN A 118 10.60 -17.29 5.59
CA GLN A 118 11.50 -16.90 6.67
C GLN A 118 11.25 -17.75 7.91
N GLY A 119 12.35 -18.03 8.64
CA GLY A 119 12.31 -18.68 9.95
C GLY A 119 11.70 -17.76 11.01
N VAL A 120 11.34 -18.35 12.14
CA VAL A 120 10.65 -17.67 13.25
C VAL A 120 11.42 -16.50 13.86
N VAL A 121 12.75 -16.55 13.84
CA VAL A 121 13.60 -15.48 14.35
C VAL A 121 13.38 -14.19 13.52
N LYS A 122 13.43 -14.27 12.19
CA LYS A 122 13.24 -13.11 11.32
C LYS A 122 11.77 -12.72 11.18
N ARG A 123 10.87 -13.72 11.13
CA ARG A 123 9.44 -13.49 10.89
C ARG A 123 8.73 -12.94 12.12
N HIS A 124 9.05 -13.43 13.31
CA HIS A 124 8.34 -13.12 14.55
C HIS A 124 9.22 -12.53 15.66
N GLY A 125 10.53 -12.36 15.42
CA GLY A 125 11.45 -11.81 16.42
C GLY A 125 11.79 -12.77 17.56
N PHE A 126 11.69 -14.07 17.34
CA PHE A 126 12.07 -15.06 18.38
C PHE A 126 13.56 -14.99 18.69
N ALA A 127 13.92 -15.13 19.97
CA ALA A 127 15.29 -15.06 20.41
C ALA A 127 16.12 -16.29 19.96
N GLY A 128 15.48 -17.44 19.78
CA GLY A 128 16.18 -18.72 19.60
C GLY A 128 16.74 -19.22 20.92
N VAL A 129 17.76 -20.09 20.85
CA VAL A 129 18.38 -20.73 22.03
C VAL A 129 19.83 -20.30 22.16
N GLY A 130 20.11 -19.04 22.38
CA GLY A 130 21.45 -18.55 22.68
C GLY A 130 22.62 -19.12 21.86
N MET A 131 23.78 -19.17 22.43
CA MET A 131 24.99 -19.68 21.78
C MET A 131 25.15 -21.21 21.93
N GLN A 132 26.08 -21.78 21.17
CA GLN A 132 26.49 -23.18 21.29
C GLN A 132 27.22 -23.42 22.61
N THR A 133 26.71 -24.29 23.46
CA THR A 133 27.32 -24.70 24.72
C THR A 133 27.01 -26.16 25.00
N HIS A 134 27.99 -26.92 25.53
CA HIS A 134 27.82 -28.30 26.08
C HIS A 134 26.88 -29.22 25.27
N GLY A 135 27.16 -29.38 23.96
CA GLY A 135 26.36 -30.22 23.07
C GLY A 135 25.14 -29.54 22.41
N GLN A 136 24.88 -28.29 22.69
CA GLN A 136 23.82 -27.50 22.03
C GLN A 136 24.30 -27.02 20.66
N HIS A 137 23.78 -27.59 19.55
CA HIS A 137 24.22 -27.23 18.20
C HIS A 137 23.07 -26.87 17.24
N ASN A 138 21.99 -27.65 17.21
CA ASN A 138 21.00 -27.63 16.11
C ASN A 138 19.73 -26.80 16.40
N ARG A 139 19.65 -26.08 17.53
CA ARG A 139 18.43 -25.37 17.97
C ARG A 139 18.53 -23.86 18.01
N LEU A 140 19.61 -23.30 17.49
CA LEU A 140 19.92 -21.86 17.59
C LEU A 140 18.79 -20.95 17.10
N ARG A 141 18.11 -21.37 16.04
CA ARG A 141 17.04 -20.58 15.40
C ARG A 141 15.70 -21.32 15.34
N ALA A 142 15.49 -22.23 16.29
CA ALA A 142 14.26 -23.02 16.38
C ALA A 142 13.12 -22.22 17.04
N PRO A 143 11.85 -22.56 16.77
CA PRO A 143 10.69 -21.92 17.39
C PRO A 143 10.55 -22.21 18.90
N GLY A 144 11.17 -23.30 19.39
CA GLY A 144 10.96 -23.79 20.75
C GLY A 144 9.73 -24.68 20.86
N SER A 145 9.11 -24.72 22.02
CA SER A 145 7.93 -25.55 22.27
C SER A 145 6.73 -25.07 21.44
N LEU A 146 5.98 -26.02 20.91
CA LEU A 146 4.77 -25.75 20.12
C LEU A 146 3.46 -25.94 20.93
N GLY A 147 3.55 -26.27 22.22
CA GLY A 147 2.41 -26.43 23.11
C GLY A 147 2.64 -27.50 24.18
N ALA A 148 1.58 -27.83 24.92
CA ALA A 148 1.55 -28.89 25.91
C ALA A 148 1.51 -30.27 25.23
N SER A 149 2.03 -31.32 25.90
CA SER A 149 2.21 -32.67 25.36
C SER A 149 0.89 -33.40 25.11
N SER A 150 0.45 -34.21 26.08
CA SER A 150 -0.66 -35.14 25.91
C SER A 150 -2.03 -34.49 25.79
N PHE A 151 -2.21 -33.35 26.38
CA PHE A 151 -3.42 -32.54 26.27
C PHE A 151 -3.05 -31.10 25.85
N PRO A 152 -3.63 -30.55 24.79
CA PRO A 152 -4.74 -31.00 23.94
C PRO A 152 -4.33 -31.90 22.75
N SER A 153 -3.13 -32.46 22.71
CA SER A 153 -2.58 -33.32 21.64
C SER A 153 -2.60 -32.70 20.23
N ARG A 154 -2.55 -31.37 20.16
CA ARG A 154 -2.55 -30.61 18.90
C ARG A 154 -1.81 -29.28 19.04
N VAL A 155 -1.38 -28.73 17.92
CA VAL A 155 -0.89 -27.34 17.83
C VAL A 155 -2.07 -26.45 17.46
N PHE A 156 -2.30 -25.39 18.21
CA PHE A 156 -3.40 -24.46 17.97
C PHE A 156 -3.19 -23.67 16.68
N LYS A 157 -4.29 -23.29 16.02
CA LYS A 157 -4.27 -22.34 14.91
C LYS A 157 -3.69 -21.00 15.36
N GLY A 158 -2.98 -20.30 14.45
CA GLY A 158 -2.37 -19.02 14.76
C GLY A 158 -1.00 -19.10 15.48
N MET A 159 -0.48 -20.30 15.77
CA MET A 159 0.87 -20.46 16.32
C MET A 159 1.92 -19.82 15.40
N ARG A 160 2.81 -19.06 16.00
CA ARG A 160 3.87 -18.34 15.27
C ARG A 160 4.95 -19.30 14.79
N MET A 161 4.89 -19.65 13.51
CA MET A 161 5.82 -20.55 12.84
C MET A 161 6.52 -19.88 11.67
N ALA A 162 7.54 -20.57 11.13
CA ALA A 162 8.17 -20.19 9.87
C ALA A 162 7.13 -20.10 8.75
N GLY A 163 7.38 -19.27 7.76
CA GLY A 163 6.48 -19.09 6.63
C GLY A 163 6.80 -17.84 5.82
N ARG A 164 5.93 -17.54 4.86
CA ARG A 164 6.04 -16.35 4.00
C ARG A 164 5.96 -15.08 4.85
N THR A 165 6.85 -14.12 4.56
CA THR A 165 6.91 -12.81 5.22
C THR A 165 6.94 -11.72 4.17
N GLY A 166 6.17 -10.67 4.40
CA GLY A 166 6.03 -9.57 3.46
C GLY A 166 5.14 -9.93 2.27
N GLY A 167 4.95 -8.96 1.37
CA GLY A 167 3.96 -9.07 0.31
C GLY A 167 2.53 -8.88 0.81
N ASP A 168 2.39 -8.34 2.02
CA ASP A 168 1.11 -8.09 2.67
C ASP A 168 0.66 -6.65 2.44
N ARG A 169 -0.66 -6.42 2.41
CA ARG A 169 -1.24 -5.08 2.39
C ARG A 169 -1.02 -4.43 3.75
N VAL A 170 -0.33 -3.30 3.75
CA VAL A 170 -0.01 -2.52 4.97
C VAL A 170 -0.52 -1.11 4.80
N LYS A 171 -1.18 -0.58 5.81
CA LYS A 171 -1.62 0.81 5.91
C LYS A 171 -0.74 1.53 6.93
N VAL A 172 -0.09 2.60 6.51
CA VAL A 172 0.63 3.54 7.39
C VAL A 172 -0.24 4.77 7.53
N GLN A 173 -0.62 5.06 8.74
CA GLN A 173 -1.59 6.11 9.05
C GLN A 173 -0.90 7.42 9.44
N ASN A 174 -1.63 8.53 9.28
CA ASN A 174 -1.26 9.85 9.78
C ASN A 174 0.12 10.34 9.29
N LEU A 175 0.42 10.14 8.01
CA LEU A 175 1.61 10.74 7.41
C LEU A 175 1.30 12.17 6.98
N GLN A 176 2.13 13.12 7.41
CA GLN A 176 1.97 14.52 7.05
C GLN A 176 2.45 14.77 5.62
N VAL A 177 1.68 15.52 4.85
CA VAL A 177 2.06 16.05 3.54
C VAL A 177 3.01 17.22 3.77
N LEU A 178 4.24 17.10 3.29
CA LEU A 178 5.28 18.12 3.46
C LEU A 178 5.29 19.12 2.30
N LYS A 179 5.15 18.62 1.07
CA LYS A 179 5.11 19.45 -0.15
C LYS A 179 4.24 18.83 -1.22
N VAL A 180 3.61 19.68 -2.03
CA VAL A 180 2.79 19.30 -3.19
C VAL A 180 3.36 20.01 -4.42
N TYR A 181 3.70 19.24 -5.46
CA TYR A 181 4.16 19.76 -6.75
C TYR A 181 3.12 19.40 -7.81
N ALA A 182 2.13 20.26 -7.99
CA ALA A 182 1.00 20.04 -8.90
C ALA A 182 1.43 19.85 -10.35
N GLU A 183 2.37 20.65 -10.85
CA GLU A 183 2.85 20.57 -12.23
C GLU A 183 3.49 19.22 -12.59
N GLN A 184 4.09 18.55 -11.60
CA GLN A 184 4.77 17.26 -11.78
C GLN A 184 3.96 16.07 -11.25
N ASN A 185 2.77 16.31 -10.70
CA ASN A 185 1.95 15.32 -10.00
C ASN A 185 2.70 14.59 -8.86
N LEU A 186 3.57 15.31 -8.13
CA LEU A 186 4.35 14.76 -7.04
C LEU A 186 3.82 15.21 -5.69
N LEU A 187 3.68 14.24 -4.81
CA LEU A 187 3.33 14.42 -3.40
C LEU A 187 4.50 13.96 -2.52
N VAL A 188 4.92 14.79 -1.58
CA VAL A 188 5.98 14.45 -0.63
C VAL A 188 5.35 14.27 0.73
N VAL A 189 5.45 13.05 1.27
CA VAL A 189 4.93 12.71 2.60
C VAL A 189 6.06 12.42 3.58
N SER A 190 5.83 12.73 4.85
CA SER A 190 6.80 12.47 5.92
C SER A 190 6.99 10.97 6.12
N GLY A 191 8.22 10.56 6.47
CA GLY A 191 8.54 9.19 6.82
C GLY A 191 8.57 8.20 5.64
N SER A 192 8.42 6.93 5.96
CA SER A 192 8.50 5.82 5.01
C SER A 192 7.12 5.23 4.69
N ILE A 193 6.94 4.81 3.45
CA ILE A 193 5.73 4.13 2.99
C ILE A 193 6.03 2.69 2.55
N PRO A 194 5.04 1.78 2.61
CA PRO A 194 5.23 0.39 2.23
C PRO A 194 5.61 0.22 0.75
N GLY A 195 6.30 -0.86 0.45
CA GLY A 195 6.63 -1.27 -0.92
C GLY A 195 8.02 -0.86 -1.41
N ALA A 196 8.37 -1.36 -2.58
CA ALA A 196 9.60 -1.04 -3.30
C ALA A 196 9.44 0.27 -4.09
N LYS A 197 10.53 0.81 -4.64
CA LYS A 197 10.45 1.87 -5.65
C LYS A 197 9.64 1.36 -6.85
N GLY A 198 8.77 2.19 -7.41
CA GLY A 198 7.88 1.82 -8.50
C GLY A 198 6.63 1.03 -8.10
N SER A 199 6.42 0.70 -6.83
CA SER A 199 5.18 0.07 -6.38
C SER A 199 4.02 1.05 -6.30
N TYR A 200 2.81 0.56 -6.58
CA TYR A 200 1.60 1.35 -6.41
C TYR A 200 1.25 1.49 -4.94
N VAL A 201 0.78 2.67 -4.59
CA VAL A 201 0.26 3.03 -3.27
C VAL A 201 -1.08 3.72 -3.42
N ILE A 202 -1.90 3.61 -2.41
CA ILE A 202 -3.20 4.27 -2.32
C ILE A 202 -3.05 5.31 -1.22
N LEU A 203 -3.39 6.54 -1.53
CA LEU A 203 -3.42 7.66 -0.61
C LEU A 203 -4.88 7.92 -0.25
N ASP A 204 -5.16 8.06 1.02
CA ASP A 204 -6.50 8.25 1.58
C ASP A 204 -6.45 9.38 2.61
N LYS A 205 -7.32 10.41 2.44
CA LYS A 205 -7.39 11.61 3.29
C LYS A 205 -8.70 11.68 4.03
#